data_537fb893571473a099b9fcdd8082fc55
#
_entry.id   537fb893571473a099b9fcdd8082fc55
#
_cell.length_a   1.000
_cell.length_b   1.000
_cell.length_c   1.000
_cell.angle_alpha   90.00
_cell.angle_beta   90.00
_cell.angle_gamma   90.00
#
_symmetry.space_group_name_H-M   'P 1'
#
loop_
_entity.id
_entity.type
_entity.pdbx_description
1 polymer ?
#
loop_
_entity_poly.entity_id
_entity_poly.type
_entity_poly.pdbx_seq_one_letter_code
_entity_poly.pdbx_strand_id
1 'polypeptide(L)'
;MTTEDKRNKTFKNAKSKRTERFSDMLLQVTTDLAKTKSLDEALETLVKITTSTIGAERGTIFLNDASTGELYSRIAQGNFRREIRILNSKGVAGWVFTKNQGVIIHDAYKDERFNKAVDVRTGFRTKSILCAHLRSMSGELIGVAQLLNKTDGHFDQENLDLLEAMTEQAAI
;
A
#
# COMPACT_ATOMS: atom_id res chain seq x y z
N MET A 1 -38.53 -9.86 -21.39
CA MET A 1 -37.26 -9.52 -20.67
C MET A 1 -36.16 -9.58 -21.69
N THR A 2 -35.68 -8.45 -22.13
CA THR A 2 -34.70 -8.32 -23.23
C THR A 2 -33.28 -8.73 -22.76
N THR A 3 -32.42 -9.07 -23.70
CA THR A 3 -30.99 -9.42 -23.42
C THR A 3 -30.27 -8.29 -22.72
N GLU A 4 -30.70 -7.05 -22.95
CA GLU A 4 -30.21 -5.82 -22.33
C GLU A 4 -30.58 -5.72 -20.83
N ASP A 5 -31.79 -6.14 -20.46
CA ASP A 5 -32.28 -6.20 -19.07
C ASP A 5 -31.47 -7.21 -18.23
N LYS A 6 -31.12 -8.36 -18.83
CA LYS A 6 -30.29 -9.37 -18.16
C LYS A 6 -28.86 -8.88 -17.95
N ARG A 7 -28.26 -8.19 -18.94
CA ARG A 7 -26.94 -7.58 -18.81
C ARG A 7 -26.91 -6.51 -17.72
N ASN A 8 -27.87 -5.60 -17.70
CA ASN A 8 -27.96 -4.54 -16.69
C ASN A 8 -28.12 -5.10 -15.27
N LYS A 9 -28.91 -6.18 -15.10
CA LYS A 9 -29.10 -6.84 -13.81
C LYS A 9 -27.81 -7.54 -13.34
N THR A 10 -27.07 -8.17 -14.25
CA THR A 10 -25.81 -8.83 -13.97
C THR A 10 -24.73 -7.80 -13.59
N PHE A 11 -24.64 -6.67 -14.29
CA PHE A 11 -23.72 -5.58 -13.95
C PHE A 11 -24.02 -4.93 -12.59
N LYS A 12 -25.30 -4.67 -12.29
CA LYS A 12 -25.71 -4.14 -10.98
C LYS A 12 -25.39 -5.10 -9.85
N ASN A 13 -25.64 -6.41 -10.02
CA ASN A 13 -25.29 -7.41 -9.01
C ASN A 13 -23.78 -7.57 -8.81
N ALA A 14 -22.99 -7.50 -9.87
CA ALA A 14 -21.53 -7.56 -9.78
C ALA A 14 -20.97 -6.34 -9.04
N LYS A 15 -21.48 -5.14 -9.34
CA LYS A 15 -21.09 -3.89 -8.66
C LYS A 15 -21.49 -3.89 -7.18
N SER A 16 -22.68 -4.38 -6.84
CA SER A 16 -23.14 -4.50 -5.45
C SER A 16 -22.26 -5.44 -4.65
N LYS A 17 -22.00 -6.65 -5.16
CA LYS A 17 -21.11 -7.63 -4.51
C LYS A 17 -19.69 -7.11 -4.32
N ARG A 18 -19.17 -6.33 -5.27
CA ARG A 18 -17.84 -5.70 -5.17
C ARG A 18 -17.81 -4.65 -4.06
N THR A 19 -18.84 -3.80 -3.96
CA THR A 19 -18.95 -2.79 -2.91
C THR A 19 -19.07 -3.44 -1.53
N GLU A 20 -19.86 -4.50 -1.41
CA GLU A 20 -19.99 -5.27 -0.16
C GLU A 20 -18.64 -5.86 0.28
N ARG A 21 -17.93 -6.52 -0.62
CA ARG A 21 -16.59 -7.07 -0.32
C ARG A 21 -15.58 -6.01 0.10
N PHE A 22 -15.59 -4.85 -0.56
CA PHE A 22 -14.72 -3.73 -0.20
C PHE A 22 -15.04 -3.22 1.20
N SER A 23 -16.32 -3.04 1.52
CA SER A 23 -16.76 -2.61 2.85
C SER A 23 -16.40 -3.63 3.94
N ASP A 24 -16.57 -4.92 3.68
CA ASP A 24 -16.21 -5.99 4.60
C ASP A 24 -14.69 -6.00 4.88
N MET A 25 -13.87 -5.79 3.86
CA MET A 25 -12.42 -5.70 4.01
C MET A 25 -12.02 -4.51 4.88
N LEU A 26 -12.61 -3.33 4.66
CA LEU A 26 -12.34 -2.15 5.48
C LEU A 26 -12.78 -2.34 6.93
N LEU A 27 -13.95 -2.96 7.16
CA LEU A 27 -14.42 -3.27 8.50
C LEU A 27 -13.47 -4.24 9.22
N GLN A 28 -12.95 -5.24 8.50
CA GLN A 28 -11.97 -6.18 9.05
C GLN A 28 -10.68 -5.45 9.46
N VAL A 29 -10.15 -4.57 8.60
CA VAL A 29 -8.97 -3.73 8.91
C VAL A 29 -9.21 -2.92 10.17
N THR A 30 -10.32 -2.19 10.23
CA THR A 30 -10.67 -1.37 11.40
C THR A 30 -10.76 -2.20 12.68
N THR A 31 -11.40 -3.38 12.58
CA THR A 31 -11.57 -4.30 13.72
C THR A 31 -10.24 -4.84 14.22
N ASP A 32 -9.34 -5.20 13.31
CA ASP A 32 -8.03 -5.75 13.67
C ASP A 32 -7.07 -4.68 14.21
N LEU A 33 -7.11 -3.48 13.64
CA LEU A 33 -6.35 -2.33 14.16
C LEU A 33 -6.83 -1.91 15.55
N ALA A 34 -8.13 -1.95 15.83
CA ALA A 34 -8.67 -1.62 17.14
C ALA A 34 -8.21 -2.56 18.27
N LYS A 35 -7.69 -3.74 17.94
CA LYS A 35 -7.11 -4.70 18.89
C LYS A 35 -5.66 -4.46 19.21
N THR A 36 -4.97 -3.62 18.42
CA THR A 36 -3.54 -3.34 18.61
C THR A 36 -3.30 -2.41 19.80
N LYS A 37 -2.19 -2.62 20.50
CA LYS A 37 -1.86 -1.91 21.74
C LYS A 37 -0.73 -0.90 21.54
N SER A 38 -0.12 -0.87 20.38
CA SER A 38 0.99 0.02 20.06
C SER A 38 0.96 0.42 18.58
N LEU A 39 1.66 1.51 18.27
CA LEU A 39 1.85 1.96 16.89
C LEU A 39 2.50 0.84 16.03
N ASP A 40 3.52 0.18 16.56
CA ASP A 40 4.22 -0.87 15.82
C ASP A 40 3.30 -2.06 15.50
N GLU A 41 2.50 -2.52 16.47
CA GLU A 41 1.50 -3.56 16.22
C GLU A 41 0.46 -3.14 15.17
N ALA A 42 0.03 -1.87 15.19
CA ALA A 42 -0.92 -1.36 14.21
C ALA A 42 -0.30 -1.35 12.80
N LEU A 43 0.93 -0.87 12.67
CA LEU A 43 1.65 -0.84 11.39
C LEU A 43 1.96 -2.25 10.87
N GLU A 44 2.37 -3.18 11.72
CA GLU A 44 2.58 -4.59 11.36
C GLU A 44 1.27 -5.24 10.88
N THR A 45 0.17 -5.00 11.59
CA THR A 45 -1.16 -5.49 11.24
C THR A 45 -1.59 -4.93 9.88
N LEU A 46 -1.40 -3.63 9.65
CA LEU A 46 -1.71 -2.99 8.38
C LEU A 46 -0.91 -3.60 7.22
N VAL A 47 0.40 -3.76 7.37
CA VAL A 47 1.25 -4.40 6.35
C VAL A 47 0.78 -5.82 6.05
N LYS A 48 0.50 -6.60 7.07
CA LYS A 48 0.05 -8.00 6.94
C LYS A 48 -1.28 -8.08 6.19
N ILE A 49 -2.26 -7.27 6.58
CA ILE A 49 -3.59 -7.30 5.98
C ILE A 49 -3.51 -6.81 4.52
N THR A 50 -2.87 -5.67 4.27
CA THR A 50 -2.76 -5.11 2.92
C THR A 50 -2.02 -6.05 1.97
N THR A 51 -0.91 -6.64 2.41
CA THR A 51 -0.15 -7.60 1.61
C THR A 51 -0.97 -8.83 1.27
N SER A 52 -1.68 -9.42 2.23
CA SER A 52 -2.49 -10.62 2.02
C SER A 52 -3.74 -10.35 1.18
N THR A 53 -4.43 -9.24 1.43
CA THR A 53 -5.69 -8.89 0.76
C THR A 53 -5.47 -8.48 -0.69
N ILE A 54 -4.46 -7.65 -0.95
CA ILE A 54 -4.12 -7.19 -2.30
C ILE A 54 -3.34 -8.25 -3.06
N GLY A 55 -2.65 -9.15 -2.38
CA GLY A 55 -1.82 -10.19 -2.98
C GLY A 55 -0.48 -9.65 -3.48
N ALA A 56 0.39 -9.28 -2.56
CA ALA A 56 1.75 -8.84 -2.84
C ALA A 56 2.78 -9.72 -2.12
N GLU A 57 3.98 -9.83 -2.68
CA GLU A 57 5.05 -10.62 -2.06
C GLU A 57 5.58 -9.97 -0.78
N ARG A 58 5.64 -8.65 -0.73
CA ARG A 58 6.17 -7.88 0.40
C ARG A 58 5.44 -6.56 0.57
N GLY A 59 5.39 -6.10 1.83
CA GLY A 59 4.94 -4.78 2.20
C GLY A 59 5.97 -4.06 3.09
N THR A 60 6.03 -2.76 2.97
CA THR A 60 6.88 -1.88 3.76
C THR A 60 6.10 -0.61 4.12
N ILE A 61 6.19 -0.19 5.37
CA ILE A 61 5.76 1.14 5.78
C ILE A 61 6.99 1.98 6.07
N PHE A 62 7.06 3.11 5.39
CA PHE A 62 8.04 4.16 5.65
C PHE A 62 7.37 5.30 6.42
N LEU A 63 7.98 5.74 7.50
CA LEU A 63 7.61 6.96 8.20
C LEU A 63 8.59 8.08 7.87
N ASN A 64 8.10 9.31 7.90
CA ASN A 64 8.92 10.49 7.66
C ASN A 64 9.64 10.91 8.93
N ASP A 65 10.96 11.04 8.84
CA ASP A 65 11.78 11.70 9.85
C ASP A 65 12.00 13.15 9.42
N ALA A 66 11.20 14.05 9.97
CA ALA A 66 11.26 15.47 9.63
C ALA A 66 12.59 16.12 10.03
N SER A 67 13.31 15.55 11.00
CA SER A 67 14.60 16.09 11.47
C SER A 67 15.73 15.81 10.48
N THR A 68 15.66 14.70 9.74
CA THR A 68 16.68 14.31 8.75
C THR A 68 16.25 14.52 7.31
N GLY A 69 14.94 14.72 7.06
CA GLY A 69 14.38 14.76 5.72
C GLY A 69 14.39 13.41 5.01
N GLU A 70 14.26 12.33 5.78
CA GLU A 70 14.28 10.96 5.28
C GLU A 70 12.98 10.22 5.57
N LEU A 71 12.68 9.27 4.69
CA LEU A 71 11.75 8.18 4.97
C LEU A 71 12.55 7.00 5.50
N TYR A 72 12.14 6.43 6.62
CA TYR A 72 12.75 5.23 7.20
C TYR A 72 11.75 4.09 7.28
N SER A 73 12.19 2.87 6.99
CA SER A 73 11.34 1.69 7.08
C SER A 73 11.05 1.38 8.56
N ARG A 74 9.84 1.68 9.00
CA ARG A 74 9.38 1.30 10.35
C ARG A 74 9.03 -0.17 10.40
N ILE A 75 8.29 -0.64 9.38
CA ILE A 75 7.94 -2.05 9.19
C ILE A 75 8.32 -2.44 7.77
N ALA A 76 9.05 -3.55 7.62
CA ALA A 76 9.40 -4.11 6.33
C ALA A 76 9.35 -5.64 6.39
N GLN A 77 8.57 -6.25 5.50
CA GLN A 77 8.53 -7.70 5.36
C GLN A 77 9.76 -8.20 4.60
N GLY A 78 10.31 -9.31 5.06
CA GLY A 78 11.50 -9.93 4.49
C GLY A 78 12.66 -9.98 5.48
N ASN A 79 13.82 -10.49 5.02
CA ASN A 79 15.01 -10.67 5.85
C ASN A 79 15.86 -9.38 5.92
N PHE A 80 15.26 -8.26 6.33
CA PHE A 80 16.00 -7.03 6.52
C PHE A 80 16.64 -6.99 7.91
N ARG A 81 17.96 -7.00 7.92
CA ARG A 81 18.74 -6.86 9.16
C ARG A 81 18.97 -5.40 9.57
N ARG A 82 18.65 -4.44 8.69
CA ARG A 82 18.87 -3.01 8.90
C ARG A 82 17.70 -2.21 8.37
N GLU A 83 17.42 -1.11 9.04
CA GLU A 83 16.48 -0.08 8.61
C GLU A 83 16.88 0.47 7.23
N ILE A 84 15.89 0.61 6.35
CA ILE A 84 16.07 1.26 5.04
C ILE A 84 15.78 2.74 5.25
N ARG A 85 16.75 3.60 4.93
CA ARG A 85 16.59 5.05 4.91
C ARG A 85 16.78 5.57 3.50
N ILE A 86 15.88 6.45 3.06
CA ILE A 86 15.88 7.10 1.76
C ILE A 86 15.49 8.56 1.95
N LEU A 87 16.03 9.47 1.13
CA LEU A 87 15.55 10.86 1.15
C LEU A 87 14.06 10.91 0.85
N ASN A 88 13.31 11.72 1.61
CA ASN A 88 11.84 11.82 1.47
C ASN A 88 11.38 12.50 0.17
N SER A 89 12.31 12.91 -0.69
CA SER A 89 12.10 13.45 -2.03
C SER A 89 12.59 12.52 -3.15
N LYS A 90 13.12 11.34 -2.83
CA LYS A 90 13.72 10.40 -3.79
C LYS A 90 13.01 9.05 -3.83
N GLY A 91 13.15 8.39 -4.97
CA GLY A 91 12.52 7.09 -5.18
C GLY A 91 11.01 7.17 -5.35
N VAL A 92 10.38 6.01 -5.51
CA VAL A 92 8.92 5.91 -5.64
C VAL A 92 8.21 6.34 -4.35
N ALA A 93 8.69 5.89 -3.20
CA ALA A 93 8.14 6.26 -1.91
C ALA A 93 8.25 7.77 -1.64
N GLY A 94 9.40 8.38 -1.94
CA GLY A 94 9.59 9.82 -1.80
C GLY A 94 8.73 10.63 -2.79
N TRP A 95 8.50 10.11 -3.99
CA TRP A 95 7.59 10.74 -4.95
C TRP A 95 6.14 10.74 -4.43
N VAL A 96 5.65 9.60 -3.92
CA VAL A 96 4.31 9.50 -3.31
C VAL A 96 4.18 10.43 -2.11
N PHE A 97 5.19 10.48 -1.26
CA PHE A 97 5.22 11.36 -0.10
C PHE A 97 5.16 12.84 -0.50
N THR A 98 5.99 13.28 -1.44
CA THR A 98 6.04 14.71 -1.85
C THR A 98 4.86 15.12 -2.73
N LYS A 99 4.36 14.24 -3.59
CA LYS A 99 3.22 14.54 -4.47
C LYS A 99 1.88 14.28 -3.80
N ASN A 100 1.88 13.57 -2.66
CA ASN A 100 0.66 13.18 -1.96
C ASN A 100 -0.34 12.46 -2.88
N GLN A 101 0.18 11.59 -3.71
CA GLN A 101 -0.56 10.85 -4.72
C GLN A 101 -0.07 9.42 -4.78
N GLY A 102 -0.99 8.44 -4.69
CA GLY A 102 -0.68 7.03 -4.87
C GLY A 102 -0.22 6.71 -6.29
N VAL A 103 0.49 5.61 -6.46
CA VAL A 103 1.04 5.19 -7.76
C VAL A 103 1.03 3.69 -7.94
N ILE A 104 0.80 3.26 -9.18
CA ILE A 104 0.94 1.90 -9.67
C ILE A 104 2.10 1.86 -10.66
N ILE A 105 3.06 0.96 -10.43
CA ILE A 105 4.20 0.75 -11.32
C ILE A 105 4.21 -0.73 -11.72
N HIS A 106 4.02 -1.00 -13.01
CA HIS A 106 3.97 -2.37 -13.54
C HIS A 106 5.35 -2.98 -13.77
N ASP A 107 6.35 -2.14 -14.08
CA ASP A 107 7.74 -2.54 -14.27
C ASP A 107 8.67 -1.55 -13.57
N ALA A 108 9.12 -1.90 -12.37
CA ALA A 108 9.94 -1.04 -11.54
C ALA A 108 11.24 -0.61 -12.22
N TYR A 109 11.86 -1.51 -12.99
CA TYR A 109 13.15 -1.23 -13.63
C TYR A 109 13.06 -0.29 -14.84
N LYS A 110 11.85 -0.05 -15.36
CA LYS A 110 11.58 0.95 -16.40
C LYS A 110 11.13 2.29 -15.85
N ASP A 111 10.80 2.37 -14.57
CA ASP A 111 10.40 3.62 -13.92
C ASP A 111 11.63 4.39 -13.43
N GLU A 112 11.80 5.61 -13.90
CA GLU A 112 12.97 6.47 -13.58
C GLU A 112 13.07 6.81 -12.09
N ARG A 113 11.95 6.74 -11.35
CA ARG A 113 11.90 7.00 -9.90
C ARG A 113 12.44 5.83 -9.09
N PHE A 114 12.49 4.63 -9.67
CA PHE A 114 12.88 3.43 -8.94
C PHE A 114 14.38 3.41 -8.62
N ASN A 115 14.70 3.24 -7.33
CA ASN A 115 16.09 3.13 -6.88
C ASN A 115 16.55 1.67 -6.86
N LYS A 116 17.24 1.26 -7.92
CA LYS A 116 17.79 -0.10 -8.08
C LYS A 116 18.82 -0.49 -7.01
N ALA A 117 19.44 0.49 -6.36
CA ALA A 117 20.44 0.22 -5.32
C ALA A 117 19.82 -0.45 -4.07
N VAL A 118 18.51 -0.26 -3.83
CA VAL A 118 17.80 -0.95 -2.74
C VAL A 118 17.74 -2.45 -3.01
N ASP A 119 17.39 -2.84 -4.24
CA ASP A 119 17.37 -4.26 -4.65
C ASP A 119 18.75 -4.92 -4.50
N VAL A 120 19.81 -4.24 -4.95
CA VAL A 120 21.19 -4.73 -4.81
C VAL A 120 21.56 -4.98 -3.35
N ARG A 121 21.19 -4.05 -2.45
CA ARG A 121 21.50 -4.18 -1.02
C ARG A 121 20.68 -5.25 -0.32
N THR A 122 19.44 -5.45 -0.74
CA THR A 122 18.52 -6.37 -0.09
C THR A 122 18.51 -7.77 -0.69
N GLY A 123 19.04 -7.94 -1.91
CA GLY A 123 18.97 -9.18 -2.67
C GLY A 123 17.56 -9.52 -3.16
N PHE A 124 16.60 -8.58 -3.03
CA PHE A 124 15.23 -8.74 -3.50
C PHE A 124 15.05 -8.11 -4.88
N ARG A 125 14.41 -8.82 -5.79
CA ARG A 125 14.10 -8.31 -7.13
C ARG A 125 12.72 -7.68 -7.14
N THR A 126 12.65 -6.36 -7.18
CA THR A 126 11.40 -5.61 -7.37
C THR A 126 10.96 -5.65 -8.82
N LYS A 127 9.73 -6.10 -9.07
CA LYS A 127 9.11 -6.19 -10.39
C LYS A 127 8.05 -5.11 -10.55
N SER A 128 7.08 -5.06 -9.64
CA SER A 128 5.98 -4.10 -9.64
C SER A 128 5.81 -3.47 -8.27
N ILE A 129 5.26 -2.25 -8.24
CA ILE A 129 5.08 -1.46 -7.03
C ILE A 129 3.67 -0.89 -6.99
N LEU A 130 3.05 -0.97 -5.82
CA LEU A 130 1.87 -0.22 -5.43
C LEU A 130 2.24 0.60 -4.21
N CYS A 131 2.07 1.93 -4.26
CA CYS A 131 2.46 2.80 -3.17
C CYS A 131 1.39 3.85 -2.91
N ALA A 132 1.01 4.02 -1.65
CA ALA A 132 0.02 4.98 -1.19
C ALA A 132 0.56 5.78 0.01
N HIS A 133 0.02 6.96 0.20
CA HIS A 133 0.36 7.81 1.35
C HIS A 133 -0.24 7.26 2.65
N LEU A 134 0.40 7.60 3.78
CA LEU A 134 -0.06 7.28 5.13
C LEU A 134 -0.23 8.58 5.92
N ARG A 135 -1.39 8.73 6.56
CA ARG A 135 -1.75 9.92 7.33
C ARG A 135 -1.96 9.61 8.81
N SER A 136 -1.74 10.63 9.62
CA SER A 136 -2.16 10.61 11.02
C SER A 136 -3.67 10.86 11.17
N MET A 137 -4.19 10.63 12.37
CA MET A 137 -5.59 10.96 12.71
C MET A 137 -5.93 12.44 12.48
N SER A 138 -4.96 13.35 12.56
CA SER A 138 -5.13 14.78 12.25
C SER A 138 -5.11 15.10 10.76
N GLY A 139 -4.90 14.08 9.90
CA GLY A 139 -4.79 14.24 8.45
C GLY A 139 -3.40 14.63 7.96
N GLU A 140 -2.42 14.73 8.85
CA GLU A 140 -1.04 15.03 8.50
C GLU A 140 -0.40 13.86 7.75
N LEU A 141 0.35 14.15 6.69
CA LEU A 141 1.09 13.15 5.93
C LEU A 141 2.32 12.71 6.72
N ILE A 142 2.31 11.47 7.22
CA ILE A 142 3.36 10.93 8.10
C ILE A 142 4.25 9.90 7.43
N GLY A 143 3.88 9.41 6.26
CA GLY A 143 4.67 8.38 5.58
C GLY A 143 3.99 7.81 4.35
N VAL A 144 4.42 6.62 3.96
CA VAL A 144 3.86 5.86 2.84
C VAL A 144 3.82 4.37 3.13
N ALA A 145 2.83 3.68 2.57
CA ALA A 145 2.74 2.23 2.51
C ALA A 145 3.09 1.76 1.09
N GLN A 146 4.00 0.82 0.97
CA GLN A 146 4.48 0.29 -0.31
C GLN A 146 4.34 -1.22 -0.35
N LEU A 147 3.67 -1.74 -1.38
CA LEU A 147 3.57 -3.15 -1.68
C LEU A 147 4.40 -3.49 -2.91
N LEU A 148 5.11 -4.60 -2.86
CA LEU A 148 6.03 -5.03 -3.92
C LEU A 148 5.58 -6.37 -4.49
N ASN A 149 5.65 -6.47 -5.80
CA ASN A 149 5.42 -7.65 -6.60
C ASN A 149 4.03 -8.26 -6.40
N LYS A 150 3.09 -7.90 -7.27
CA LYS A 150 1.79 -8.57 -7.32
C LYS A 150 1.99 -10.07 -7.52
N THR A 151 1.39 -10.90 -6.67
CA THR A 151 1.57 -12.35 -6.70
C THR A 151 0.83 -13.02 -7.86
N ASP A 152 -0.29 -12.43 -8.27
CA ASP A 152 -1.08 -12.90 -9.41
C ASP A 152 -1.59 -11.70 -10.22
N GLY A 153 -1.30 -11.71 -11.52
CA GLY A 153 -1.63 -10.60 -12.42
C GLY A 153 -0.82 -9.33 -12.17
N HIS A 154 -1.48 -8.18 -12.25
CA HIS A 154 -0.89 -6.86 -12.11
C HIS A 154 -1.64 -6.05 -11.06
N PHE A 155 -0.95 -5.10 -10.40
CA PHE A 155 -1.64 -4.09 -9.62
C PHE A 155 -2.51 -3.24 -10.54
N ASP A 156 -3.73 -2.97 -10.11
CA ASP A 156 -4.72 -2.17 -10.82
C ASP A 156 -5.25 -1.02 -9.95
N GLN A 157 -6.14 -0.21 -10.50
CA GLN A 157 -6.72 0.93 -9.80
C GLN A 157 -7.52 0.48 -8.56
N GLU A 158 -8.17 -0.68 -8.62
CA GLU A 158 -8.91 -1.22 -7.47
C GLU A 158 -7.96 -1.57 -6.31
N ASN A 159 -6.77 -2.10 -6.63
CA ASN A 159 -5.75 -2.35 -5.62
C ASN A 159 -5.25 -1.04 -4.98
N LEU A 160 -5.07 0.02 -5.78
CA LEU A 160 -4.66 1.32 -5.25
C LEU A 160 -5.75 1.93 -4.36
N ASP A 161 -7.00 1.98 -4.84
CA ASP A 161 -8.14 2.49 -4.08
C ASP A 161 -8.30 1.75 -2.74
N LEU A 162 -8.08 0.42 -2.76
CA LEU A 162 -8.15 -0.40 -1.55
C LEU A 162 -6.99 -0.11 -0.59
N LEU A 163 -5.76 0.02 -1.10
CA LEU A 163 -4.61 0.37 -0.27
C LEU A 163 -4.78 1.76 0.36
N GLU A 164 -5.22 2.76 -0.40
CA GLU A 164 -5.49 4.10 0.09
C GLU A 164 -6.57 4.09 1.18
N ALA A 165 -7.68 3.40 0.94
CA ALA A 165 -8.74 3.28 1.95
C ALA A 165 -8.27 2.55 3.22
N MET A 166 -7.44 1.50 3.11
CA MET A 166 -6.88 0.79 4.26
C MET A 166 -5.89 1.67 5.06
N THR A 167 -5.07 2.47 4.38
CA THR A 167 -4.15 3.40 5.05
C THR A 167 -4.87 4.55 5.72
N GLU A 168 -6.00 5.02 5.15
CA GLU A 168 -6.86 6.02 5.78
C GLU A 168 -7.55 5.48 7.04
N GLN A 169 -8.01 4.22 7.03
CA GLN A 169 -8.59 3.58 8.23
C GLN A 169 -7.55 3.35 9.34
N ALA A 170 -6.30 3.21 8.95
CA ALA A 170 -5.18 3.05 9.87
C ALA A 170 -4.68 4.38 10.43
N ALA A 171 -5.37 5.50 10.18
CA ALA A 171 -4.94 6.84 10.63
C ALA A 171 -4.44 6.80 12.09
N ILE A 172 -3.14 6.92 12.26
CA ILE A 172 -2.38 6.58 13.48
C ILE A 172 -1.92 7.84 14.17
#